data_8d3cc1bf7a40d06a4e7bb83cf22df27a
#
_entry.id   8d3cc1bf7a40d06a4e7bb83cf22df27a
#
_cell.length_a   1.000
_cell.length_b   1.000
_cell.length_c   1.000
_cell.angle_alpha   90.00
_cell.angle_beta   90.00
_cell.angle_gamma   90.00
#
_symmetry.space_group_name_H-M   'P 1'
#
loop_
_entity.id
_entity.type
_entity.pdbx_description
1 polymer ?
#
loop_
_entity_poly.entity_id
_entity_poly.type
_entity_poly.pdbx_seq_one_letter_code
_entity_poly.pdbx_strand_id
1 'polypeptide(L)'
;MARYIGPKCKLARREGTDLFLKSARRSLDSKCKLDSAPGQHGAKKPRLSDYGLQLREKQKIRRIYGVLERQFRRYFAEADRRKGSTGELLLQLLESRLDNVVYRMGFGSTRAEARQLVSHKTITVNGQVVNIPSFQVKAGDIVAVREKAKKQVRIQEALSLATQIGLPSWVSVDADKLEGVFKNMPDRSELTVDINEQLVVEFYSK
;
A
#
# COMPACT_ATOMS: atom_id res chain seq x y z
N MET A 1 -14.10 -6.06 -6.23
CA MET A 1 -13.47 -4.82 -6.74
C MET A 1 -12.40 -5.16 -7.77
N ALA A 2 -12.38 -4.47 -8.92
CA ALA A 2 -11.35 -4.66 -9.95
C ALA A 2 -9.96 -4.27 -9.39
N ARG A 3 -8.92 -4.98 -9.83
CA ARG A 3 -7.51 -4.75 -9.44
C ARG A 3 -6.59 -5.11 -10.60
N TYR A 4 -5.34 -4.63 -10.54
CA TYR A 4 -4.31 -5.08 -11.47
C TYR A 4 -3.88 -6.52 -11.12
N ILE A 5 -3.99 -7.42 -12.07
CA ILE A 5 -3.61 -8.85 -11.93
C ILE A 5 -2.39 -9.23 -12.77
N GLY A 6 -1.88 -8.32 -13.58
CA GLY A 6 -0.71 -8.55 -14.45
C GLY A 6 0.62 -8.65 -13.69
N PRO A 7 1.73 -8.79 -14.42
CA PRO A 7 3.06 -9.00 -13.86
C PRO A 7 3.56 -7.80 -13.03
N LYS A 8 3.87 -8.04 -11.77
CA LYS A 8 4.29 -7.00 -10.80
C LYS A 8 5.64 -6.38 -11.14
N CYS A 9 6.62 -7.19 -11.57
CA CYS A 9 7.94 -6.68 -11.99
C CYS A 9 7.84 -5.67 -13.14
N LYS A 10 6.87 -5.82 -14.04
CA LYS A 10 6.62 -4.85 -15.11
C LYS A 10 6.30 -3.46 -14.57
N LEU A 11 5.59 -3.39 -13.46
CA LEU A 11 5.25 -2.13 -12.80
C LEU A 11 6.47 -1.49 -12.13
N ALA A 12 7.23 -2.26 -11.33
CA ALA A 12 8.45 -1.79 -10.68
C ALA A 12 9.49 -1.31 -11.71
N ARG A 13 9.73 -2.11 -12.76
CA ARG A 13 10.64 -1.73 -13.86
C ARG A 13 10.21 -0.43 -14.57
N ARG A 14 8.92 -0.18 -14.71
CA ARG A 14 8.41 1.06 -15.35
C ARG A 14 8.70 2.29 -14.50
N GLU A 15 8.62 2.18 -13.17
CA GLU A 15 8.92 3.29 -12.27
C GLU A 15 10.40 3.35 -11.86
N GLY A 16 11.19 2.28 -12.14
CA GLY A 16 12.61 2.21 -11.80
C GLY A 16 12.89 2.10 -10.30
N THR A 17 11.87 1.78 -9.50
CA THR A 17 11.96 1.71 -8.03
C THR A 17 11.21 0.50 -7.49
N ASP A 18 11.52 0.10 -6.24
CA ASP A 18 10.72 -0.91 -5.55
C ASP A 18 9.36 -0.30 -5.15
N LEU A 19 8.31 -0.96 -5.60
CA LEU A 19 6.93 -0.63 -5.25
C LEU A 19 6.37 -1.52 -4.14
N PHE A 20 7.19 -2.33 -3.49
CA PHE A 20 6.82 -3.28 -2.44
C PHE A 20 5.66 -4.22 -2.84
N LEU A 21 5.62 -4.60 -4.13
CA LEU A 21 4.57 -5.48 -4.69
C LEU A 21 4.92 -6.96 -4.59
N LYS A 22 6.14 -7.28 -4.20
CA LYS A 22 6.65 -8.63 -3.96
C LYS A 22 6.98 -8.81 -2.48
N SER A 23 6.90 -10.03 -1.99
CA SER A 23 7.28 -10.33 -0.61
C SER A 23 8.77 -10.01 -0.38
N ALA A 24 9.09 -9.48 0.80
CA ALA A 24 10.45 -9.15 1.21
C ALA A 24 11.37 -10.37 1.48
N ARG A 25 10.85 -11.61 1.35
CA ARG A 25 11.66 -12.84 1.52
C ARG A 25 12.90 -12.91 0.63
N ARG A 26 12.89 -12.23 -0.52
CA ARG A 26 14.05 -12.10 -1.42
C ARG A 26 14.12 -10.66 -1.91
N SER A 27 15.34 -10.15 -2.12
CA SER A 27 15.55 -8.81 -2.68
C SER A 27 14.83 -8.65 -4.03
N LEU A 28 14.45 -7.44 -4.36
CA LEU A 28 13.76 -7.15 -5.62
C LEU A 28 14.70 -7.36 -6.81
N ASP A 29 15.98 -7.02 -6.66
CA ASP A 29 17.01 -7.15 -7.71
C ASP A 29 17.17 -8.59 -8.19
N SER A 30 17.06 -9.57 -7.28
CA SER A 30 17.08 -10.99 -7.65
C SER A 30 15.83 -11.43 -8.44
N LYS A 31 14.76 -10.66 -8.43
CA LYS A 31 13.47 -10.99 -9.06
C LYS A 31 13.15 -10.15 -10.30
N CYS A 32 13.64 -8.92 -10.34
CA CYS A 32 13.28 -7.93 -11.35
C CYS A 32 14.52 -7.17 -11.80
N LYS A 33 14.70 -7.06 -13.11
CA LYS A 33 15.75 -6.19 -13.69
C LYS A 33 15.25 -4.74 -13.68
N LEU A 34 15.58 -3.95 -12.66
CA LEU A 34 15.08 -2.57 -12.51
C LEU A 34 15.72 -1.59 -13.49
N ASP A 35 16.94 -1.89 -13.96
CA ASP A 35 17.73 -0.99 -14.84
C ASP A 35 17.11 -0.75 -16.21
N SER A 36 16.25 -1.67 -16.65
CA SER A 36 15.59 -1.57 -17.94
C SER A 36 14.07 -1.49 -17.82
N ALA A 37 13.48 -0.46 -18.43
CA ALA A 37 12.02 -0.35 -18.54
C ALA A 37 11.44 -1.56 -19.30
N PRO A 38 10.16 -1.90 -19.09
CA PRO A 38 9.53 -2.99 -19.82
C PRO A 38 9.28 -2.60 -21.28
N GLY A 39 9.45 -3.56 -22.19
CA GLY A 39 9.23 -3.42 -23.63
C GLY A 39 10.50 -3.55 -24.44
N GLN A 40 10.36 -3.57 -25.77
CA GLN A 40 11.47 -3.78 -26.72
C GLN A 40 12.56 -2.70 -26.58
N HIS A 41 12.18 -1.45 -26.35
CA HIS A 41 13.09 -0.31 -26.25
C HIS A 41 13.38 0.09 -24.79
N GLY A 42 13.26 -0.84 -23.85
CA GLY A 42 13.40 -0.57 -22.41
C GLY A 42 14.79 -0.08 -21.97
N ALA A 43 15.84 -0.32 -22.74
CA ALA A 43 17.18 0.19 -22.47
C ALA A 43 17.32 1.71 -22.70
N LYS A 44 16.50 2.27 -23.60
CA LYS A 44 16.51 3.71 -23.88
C LYS A 44 15.66 4.43 -22.83
N LYS A 45 16.27 5.33 -22.05
CA LYS A 45 15.59 6.19 -21.07
C LYS A 45 15.42 7.58 -21.68
N PRO A 46 14.25 7.92 -22.27
CA PRO A 46 14.00 9.26 -22.78
C PRO A 46 13.93 10.25 -21.63
N ARG A 47 14.31 11.50 -21.87
CA ARG A 47 14.08 12.60 -20.92
C ARG A 47 12.59 12.79 -20.75
N LEU A 48 12.14 12.82 -19.49
CA LEU A 48 10.74 13.05 -19.16
C LEU A 48 10.45 14.56 -19.20
N SER A 49 9.31 14.94 -19.75
CA SER A 49 8.73 16.27 -19.57
C SER A 49 8.16 16.42 -18.16
N ASP A 50 7.87 17.65 -17.74
CA ASP A 50 7.25 17.92 -16.43
C ASP A 50 5.94 17.15 -16.24
N TYR A 51 5.10 17.15 -17.27
CA TYR A 51 3.90 16.28 -17.28
C TYR A 51 4.25 14.81 -17.11
N GLY A 52 5.30 14.34 -17.78
CA GLY A 52 5.78 12.97 -17.66
C GLY A 52 6.22 12.63 -16.24
N LEU A 53 6.92 13.53 -15.56
CA LEU A 53 7.34 13.38 -14.17
C LEU A 53 6.13 13.30 -13.23
N GLN A 54 5.21 14.25 -13.32
CA GLN A 54 3.98 14.28 -12.55
C GLN A 54 3.14 13.01 -12.75
N LEU A 55 3.00 12.56 -14.00
CA LEU A 55 2.30 11.32 -14.33
C LEU A 55 2.98 10.09 -13.71
N ARG A 56 4.33 10.02 -13.73
CA ARG A 56 5.06 8.88 -13.14
C ARG A 56 4.88 8.84 -11.63
N GLU A 57 4.99 9.95 -10.92
CA GLU A 57 4.76 9.98 -9.48
C GLU A 57 3.33 9.56 -9.12
N LYS A 58 2.33 10.07 -9.82
CA LYS A 58 0.95 9.61 -9.63
C LYS A 58 0.81 8.10 -9.84
N GLN A 59 1.39 7.57 -10.93
CA GLN A 59 1.32 6.14 -11.23
C GLN A 59 2.09 5.29 -10.20
N LYS A 60 3.21 5.79 -9.66
CA LYS A 60 4.00 5.17 -8.61
C LYS A 60 3.15 4.96 -7.35
N ILE A 61 2.57 6.04 -6.82
CA ILE A 61 1.70 5.97 -5.63
C ILE A 61 0.52 5.02 -5.88
N ARG A 62 -0.20 5.20 -6.96
CA ARG A 62 -1.36 4.38 -7.31
C ARG A 62 -1.02 2.88 -7.36
N ARG A 63 0.17 2.53 -7.86
CA ARG A 63 0.65 1.15 -7.97
C ARG A 63 1.08 0.58 -6.64
N ILE A 64 1.75 1.36 -5.80
CA ILE A 64 2.14 0.97 -4.43
C ILE A 64 0.91 0.49 -3.64
N TYR A 65 -0.17 1.30 -3.64
CA TYR A 65 -1.40 0.96 -2.92
C TYR A 65 -2.36 0.05 -3.70
N GLY A 66 -2.05 -0.30 -4.95
CA GLY A 66 -2.89 -1.18 -5.77
C GLY A 66 -4.28 -0.61 -6.08
N VAL A 67 -4.40 0.72 -6.13
CA VAL A 67 -5.65 1.44 -6.39
C VAL A 67 -5.80 1.74 -7.89
N LEU A 68 -7.02 1.61 -8.43
CA LEU A 68 -7.32 2.00 -9.82
C LEU A 68 -7.60 3.50 -9.91
N GLU A 69 -7.45 4.07 -11.12
CA GLU A 69 -7.52 5.51 -11.38
C GLU A 69 -8.78 6.18 -10.85
N ARG A 70 -9.96 5.61 -11.13
CA ARG A 70 -11.24 6.17 -10.68
C ARG A 70 -11.32 6.28 -9.15
N GLN A 71 -10.80 5.29 -8.43
CA GLN A 71 -10.81 5.32 -6.97
C GLN A 71 -9.72 6.25 -6.43
N PHE A 72 -8.55 6.30 -7.06
CA PHE A 72 -7.49 7.21 -6.68
C PHE A 72 -7.92 8.67 -6.81
N ARG A 73 -8.59 9.02 -7.93
CA ARG A 73 -9.16 10.35 -8.14
C ARG A 73 -10.19 10.73 -7.06
N ARG A 74 -10.98 9.77 -6.58
CA ARG A 74 -11.92 10.01 -5.45
C ARG A 74 -11.18 10.33 -4.15
N TYR A 75 -10.08 9.62 -3.86
CA TYR A 75 -9.24 9.93 -2.69
C TYR A 75 -8.60 11.31 -2.81
N PHE A 76 -8.14 11.66 -4.00
CA PHE A 76 -7.60 13.00 -4.24
C PHE A 76 -8.65 14.10 -4.01
N ALA A 77 -9.83 13.97 -4.58
CA ALA A 77 -10.92 14.92 -4.38
C ALA A 77 -11.35 15.04 -2.91
N GLU A 78 -11.32 13.94 -2.16
CA GLU A 78 -11.61 13.96 -0.71
C GLU A 78 -10.48 14.62 0.07
N ALA A 79 -9.21 14.40 -0.30
CA ALA A 79 -8.07 15.06 0.32
C ALA A 79 -8.08 16.58 0.06
N ASP A 80 -8.39 16.98 -1.16
CA ASP A 80 -8.45 18.37 -1.58
C ASP A 80 -9.57 19.15 -0.86
N ARG A 81 -10.71 18.47 -0.57
CA ARG A 81 -11.81 19.05 0.18
C ARG A 81 -11.50 19.31 1.66
N ARG A 82 -10.54 18.58 2.23
CA ARG A 82 -10.19 18.70 3.66
C ARG A 82 -9.22 19.85 3.91
N LYS A 83 -9.26 20.42 5.11
CA LYS A 83 -8.29 21.42 5.55
C LYS A 83 -6.93 20.76 5.81
N GLY A 84 -5.85 21.31 5.28
CA GLY A 84 -4.49 20.83 5.45
C GLY A 84 -3.75 20.63 4.14
N SER A 85 -2.60 19.96 4.18
CA SER A 85 -1.82 19.61 2.99
C SER A 85 -2.52 18.51 2.20
N THR A 86 -2.98 18.81 0.98
CA THR A 86 -3.68 17.84 0.12
C THR A 86 -2.86 16.59 -0.14
N GLY A 87 -1.54 16.74 -0.33
CA GLY A 87 -0.63 15.61 -0.55
C GLY A 87 -0.54 14.68 0.65
N GLU A 88 -0.34 15.22 1.84
CA GLU A 88 -0.29 14.44 3.09
C GLU A 88 -1.62 13.76 3.38
N LEU A 89 -2.73 14.49 3.27
CA LEU A 89 -4.07 13.94 3.46
C LEU A 89 -4.37 12.81 2.48
N LEU A 90 -3.92 12.91 1.23
CA LEU A 90 -4.03 11.83 0.25
C LEU A 90 -3.29 10.57 0.72
N LEU A 91 -2.05 10.72 1.19
CA LEU A 91 -1.26 9.59 1.71
C LEU A 91 -1.91 8.99 2.96
N GLN A 92 -2.40 9.79 3.88
CA GLN A 92 -3.13 9.33 5.07
C GLN A 92 -4.39 8.54 4.70
N LEU A 93 -5.18 9.02 3.72
CA LEU A 93 -6.35 8.29 3.21
C LEU A 93 -5.98 6.95 2.55
N LEU A 94 -4.82 6.87 1.92
CA LEU A 94 -4.33 5.62 1.32
C LEU A 94 -3.78 4.67 2.38
N GLU A 95 -3.11 5.17 3.41
CA GLU A 95 -2.59 4.37 4.52
C GLU A 95 -3.70 3.83 5.44
N SER A 96 -4.77 4.58 5.66
CA SER A 96 -5.91 4.16 6.48
C SER A 96 -6.85 3.14 5.82
N ARG A 97 -6.59 2.71 4.58
CA ARG A 97 -7.35 1.62 3.94
C ARG A 97 -7.12 0.30 4.66
N LEU A 98 -8.18 -0.47 4.87
CA LEU A 98 -8.09 -1.75 5.59
C LEU A 98 -7.11 -2.75 4.94
N ASP A 99 -7.08 -2.84 3.60
CA ASP A 99 -6.11 -3.71 2.91
C ASP A 99 -4.65 -3.29 3.17
N ASN A 100 -4.40 -1.99 3.30
CA ASN A 100 -3.09 -1.47 3.62
C ASN A 100 -2.76 -1.59 5.12
N VAL A 101 -3.71 -1.29 6.02
CA VAL A 101 -3.52 -1.47 7.47
C VAL A 101 -3.18 -2.92 7.82
N VAL A 102 -3.89 -3.89 7.25
CA VAL A 102 -3.61 -5.33 7.40
C VAL A 102 -2.19 -5.69 6.92
N TYR A 103 -1.72 -5.07 5.83
CA TYR A 103 -0.34 -5.22 5.36
C TYR A 103 0.66 -4.59 6.34
N ARG A 104 0.41 -3.38 6.84
CA ARG A 104 1.27 -2.67 7.79
C ARG A 104 1.38 -3.37 9.14
N MET A 105 0.30 -4.03 9.58
CA MET A 105 0.28 -4.89 10.77
C MET A 105 0.99 -6.25 10.56
N GLY A 106 1.42 -6.56 9.33
CA GLY A 106 2.17 -7.77 9.04
C GLY A 106 1.32 -9.03 8.86
N PHE A 107 -0.02 -8.95 8.82
CA PHE A 107 -0.87 -10.12 8.60
C PHE A 107 -0.84 -10.63 7.15
N GLY A 108 -0.25 -9.87 6.23
CA GLY A 108 0.01 -10.28 4.86
C GLY A 108 1.37 -9.83 4.39
N SER A 109 2.11 -10.70 3.71
CA SER A 109 3.47 -10.42 3.21
C SER A 109 3.50 -9.39 2.06
N THR A 110 2.36 -9.10 1.47
CA THR A 110 2.17 -8.06 0.44
C THR A 110 0.79 -7.44 0.55
N ARG A 111 0.61 -6.20 0.04
CA ARG A 111 -0.71 -5.55 -0.03
C ARG A 111 -1.73 -6.37 -0.83
N ALA A 112 -1.30 -7.14 -1.83
CA ALA A 112 -2.18 -8.00 -2.61
C ALA A 112 -2.70 -9.20 -1.79
N GLU A 113 -1.87 -9.77 -0.94
CA GLU A 113 -2.24 -10.82 0.00
C GLU A 113 -3.16 -10.28 1.10
N ALA A 114 -2.78 -9.17 1.73
CA ALA A 114 -3.61 -8.49 2.71
C ALA A 114 -5.02 -8.20 2.17
N ARG A 115 -5.09 -7.69 0.93
CA ARG A 115 -6.37 -7.47 0.25
C ARG A 115 -7.16 -8.76 0.03
N GLN A 116 -6.49 -9.87 -0.25
CA GLN A 116 -7.15 -11.17 -0.37
C GLN A 116 -7.72 -11.62 0.98
N LEU A 117 -6.94 -11.48 2.07
CA LEU A 117 -7.41 -11.79 3.42
C LEU A 117 -8.69 -11.02 3.76
N VAL A 118 -8.72 -9.71 3.52
CA VAL A 118 -9.91 -8.89 3.73
C VAL A 118 -11.08 -9.37 2.88
N SER A 119 -10.88 -9.56 1.57
CA SER A 119 -11.95 -9.98 0.64
C SER A 119 -12.52 -11.34 0.99
N HIS A 120 -11.72 -12.24 1.55
CA HIS A 120 -12.13 -13.59 1.97
C HIS A 120 -12.73 -13.61 3.39
N LYS A 121 -13.06 -12.45 3.96
CA LYS A 121 -13.71 -12.34 5.27
C LYS A 121 -12.88 -12.93 6.42
N THR A 122 -11.55 -12.87 6.33
CA THR A 122 -10.64 -13.37 7.37
C THR A 122 -10.26 -12.30 8.39
N ILE A 123 -10.66 -11.06 8.18
CA ILE A 123 -10.34 -9.90 9.01
C ILE A 123 -11.60 -9.36 9.68
N THR A 124 -11.47 -8.95 10.92
CA THR A 124 -12.47 -8.21 11.69
C THR A 124 -11.95 -6.83 12.04
N VAL A 125 -12.86 -5.87 12.16
CA VAL A 125 -12.60 -4.54 12.72
C VAL A 125 -13.57 -4.34 13.87
N ASN A 126 -13.06 -4.07 15.06
CA ASN A 126 -13.85 -3.95 16.29
C ASN A 126 -14.81 -5.16 16.50
N GLY A 127 -14.31 -6.36 16.26
CA GLY A 127 -15.07 -7.62 16.38
C GLY A 127 -16.01 -7.93 15.19
N GLN A 128 -16.27 -6.98 14.30
CA GLN A 128 -17.16 -7.18 13.15
C GLN A 128 -16.38 -7.58 11.89
N VAL A 129 -16.90 -8.56 11.13
CA VAL A 129 -16.29 -9.01 9.88
C VAL A 129 -16.43 -7.96 8.79
N VAL A 130 -15.30 -7.48 8.26
CA VAL A 130 -15.25 -6.52 7.15
C VAL A 130 -14.60 -7.17 5.95
N ASN A 131 -15.29 -7.17 4.79
CA ASN A 131 -14.80 -7.72 3.53
C ASN A 131 -14.52 -6.67 2.45
N ILE A 132 -14.50 -5.39 2.83
CA ILE A 132 -14.31 -4.26 1.92
C ILE A 132 -12.87 -3.77 2.07
N PRO A 133 -11.95 -4.03 1.10
CA PRO A 133 -10.55 -3.60 1.19
C PRO A 133 -10.33 -2.09 1.29
N SER A 134 -11.28 -1.30 0.80
CA SER A 134 -11.25 0.18 0.85
C SER A 134 -11.93 0.76 2.10
N PHE A 135 -12.30 -0.07 3.06
CA PHE A 135 -12.82 0.41 4.35
C PHE A 135 -11.77 1.32 5.00
N GLN A 136 -12.19 2.47 5.50
CA GLN A 136 -11.29 3.42 6.16
C GLN A 136 -11.24 3.12 7.66
N VAL A 137 -10.08 2.70 8.12
CA VAL A 137 -9.80 2.44 9.53
C VAL A 137 -9.52 3.76 10.22
N LYS A 138 -10.06 3.93 11.42
CA LYS A 138 -9.90 5.13 12.25
C LYS A 138 -8.91 4.87 13.37
N ALA A 139 -8.34 5.94 13.92
CA ALA A 139 -7.51 5.85 15.11
C ALA A 139 -8.30 5.21 16.28
N GLY A 140 -7.69 4.25 16.94
CA GLY A 140 -8.30 3.46 18.00
C GLY A 140 -9.00 2.18 17.54
N ASP A 141 -9.20 1.96 16.23
CA ASP A 141 -9.82 0.73 15.74
C ASP A 141 -8.90 -0.49 15.95
N ILE A 142 -9.51 -1.59 16.40
CA ILE A 142 -8.85 -2.89 16.58
C ILE A 142 -9.09 -3.72 15.33
N VAL A 143 -8.00 -4.13 14.67
CA VAL A 143 -8.03 -5.01 13.49
C VAL A 143 -7.49 -6.38 13.89
N ALA A 144 -8.28 -7.42 13.72
CA ALA A 144 -7.92 -8.77 14.16
C ALA A 144 -8.13 -9.82 13.06
N VAL A 145 -7.38 -10.90 13.15
CA VAL A 145 -7.58 -12.10 12.33
C VAL A 145 -8.64 -12.98 13.00
N ARG A 146 -9.66 -13.39 12.24
CA ARG A 146 -10.71 -14.28 12.74
C ARG A 146 -10.14 -15.61 13.24
N GLU A 147 -10.72 -16.17 14.31
CA GLU A 147 -10.29 -17.43 14.95
C GLU A 147 -10.09 -18.57 13.93
N LYS A 148 -11.04 -18.74 13.00
CA LYS A 148 -10.97 -19.77 11.94
C LYS A 148 -9.74 -19.62 11.02
N ALA A 149 -9.16 -18.43 10.93
CA ALA A 149 -8.05 -18.11 10.03
C ALA A 149 -6.70 -18.04 10.75
N LYS A 150 -6.65 -17.98 12.08
CA LYS A 150 -5.42 -17.87 12.89
C LYS A 150 -4.43 -19.02 12.65
N LYS A 151 -4.95 -20.21 12.31
CA LYS A 151 -4.14 -21.42 12.01
C LYS A 151 -3.47 -21.39 10.63
N GLN A 152 -3.68 -20.35 9.81
CA GLN A 152 -3.07 -20.27 8.47
C GLN A 152 -1.58 -19.95 8.58
N VAL A 153 -0.72 -20.88 8.18
CA VAL A 153 0.75 -20.76 8.20
C VAL A 153 1.22 -19.48 7.48
N ARG A 154 0.59 -19.11 6.36
CA ARG A 154 0.94 -17.89 5.60
C ARG A 154 0.83 -16.60 6.42
N ILE A 155 -0.11 -16.51 7.37
CA ILE A 155 -0.29 -15.32 8.23
C ILE A 155 0.83 -15.28 9.27
N GLN A 156 1.16 -16.42 9.87
CA GLN A 156 2.24 -16.53 10.85
C GLN A 156 3.60 -16.21 10.20
N GLU A 157 3.86 -16.75 9.01
CA GLU A 157 5.07 -16.44 8.23
C GLU A 157 5.14 -14.96 7.81
N ALA A 158 4.01 -14.34 7.45
CA ALA A 158 3.97 -12.93 7.10
C ALA A 158 4.29 -12.05 8.32
N LEU A 159 3.73 -12.41 9.49
CA LEU A 159 3.96 -11.68 10.73
C LEU A 159 5.42 -11.81 11.19
N SER A 160 6.03 -12.99 11.10
CA SER A 160 7.45 -13.18 11.43
C SER A 160 8.37 -12.32 10.56
N LEU A 161 8.08 -12.22 9.26
CA LEU A 161 8.80 -11.32 8.35
C LEU A 161 8.61 -9.84 8.71
N ALA A 162 7.38 -9.43 9.05
CA ALA A 162 7.08 -8.06 9.42
C ALA A 162 7.78 -7.66 10.73
N THR A 163 7.87 -8.56 11.69
CA THR A 163 8.58 -8.35 12.95
C THR A 163 10.09 -8.18 12.73
N GLN A 164 10.69 -8.93 11.79
CA GLN A 164 12.11 -8.79 11.43
C GLN A 164 12.41 -7.45 10.74
N ILE A 165 11.49 -6.96 9.90
CA ILE A 165 11.66 -5.68 9.16
C ILE A 165 11.39 -4.49 10.09
N GLY A 166 10.54 -4.66 11.10
CA GLY A 166 10.03 -3.62 11.97
C GLY A 166 8.61 -3.18 11.58
N LEU A 167 7.77 -3.03 12.60
CA LEU A 167 6.41 -2.51 12.43
C LEU A 167 6.42 -0.98 12.50
N PRO A 168 5.55 -0.30 11.74
CA PRO A 168 5.42 1.15 11.81
C PRO A 168 4.94 1.62 13.19
N SER A 169 5.35 2.82 13.60
CA SER A 169 5.04 3.44 14.91
C SER A 169 3.53 3.64 15.14
N TRP A 170 2.78 3.95 14.08
CA TRP A 170 1.32 4.21 14.14
C TRP A 170 0.43 2.97 14.26
N VAL A 171 1.02 1.76 14.30
CA VAL A 171 0.30 0.52 14.60
C VAL A 171 0.95 -0.18 15.79
N SER A 172 0.16 -0.93 16.55
CA SER A 172 0.67 -1.92 17.51
C SER A 172 0.05 -3.26 17.20
N VAL A 173 0.81 -4.33 17.36
CA VAL A 173 0.37 -5.68 17.03
C VAL A 173 0.73 -6.62 18.16
N ASP A 174 -0.27 -7.37 18.63
CA ASP A 174 -0.11 -8.51 19.51
C ASP A 174 0.00 -9.76 18.62
N ALA A 175 1.20 -10.34 18.59
CA ALA A 175 1.50 -11.48 17.73
C ALA A 175 0.77 -12.75 18.16
N ASP A 176 0.55 -12.95 19.47
CA ASP A 176 -0.08 -14.16 20.02
C ASP A 176 -1.58 -14.16 19.72
N LYS A 177 -2.21 -13.00 19.87
CA LYS A 177 -3.64 -12.83 19.60
C LYS A 177 -3.95 -12.63 18.12
N LEU A 178 -2.97 -12.28 17.29
CA LEU A 178 -3.12 -11.83 15.90
C LEU A 178 -4.11 -10.66 15.78
N GLU A 179 -3.92 -9.70 16.68
CA GLU A 179 -4.69 -8.46 16.76
C GLU A 179 -3.76 -7.26 16.69
N GLY A 180 -4.24 -6.18 16.13
CA GLY A 180 -3.51 -4.92 16.10
C GLY A 180 -4.41 -3.73 16.30
N VAL A 181 -3.85 -2.66 16.85
CA VAL A 181 -4.53 -1.37 17.02
C VAL A 181 -3.93 -0.37 16.06
N PHE A 182 -4.77 0.33 15.33
CA PHE A 182 -4.39 1.49 14.52
C PHE A 182 -4.38 2.72 15.45
N LYS A 183 -3.19 3.12 15.93
CA LYS A 183 -3.07 4.14 16.99
C LYS A 183 -3.45 5.53 16.51
N ASN A 184 -2.85 5.97 15.41
CA ASN A 184 -3.02 7.31 14.85
C ASN A 184 -2.83 7.28 13.33
N MET A 185 -3.22 8.36 12.67
CA MET A 185 -2.85 8.57 11.27
C MET A 185 -1.34 8.80 11.18
N PRO A 186 -0.65 8.20 10.20
CA PRO A 186 0.78 8.40 10.03
C PRO A 186 1.10 9.83 9.62
N ASP A 187 2.17 10.38 10.19
CA ASP A 187 2.76 11.62 9.71
C ASP A 187 3.61 11.39 8.45
N ARG A 188 3.83 12.44 7.68
CA ARG A 188 4.61 12.32 6.43
C ARG A 188 6.04 11.81 6.68
N SER A 189 6.66 12.20 7.79
CA SER A 189 7.99 11.77 8.21
C SER A 189 8.11 10.27 8.50
N GLU A 190 7.02 9.64 8.91
CA GLU A 190 6.95 8.21 9.21
C GLU A 190 6.83 7.34 7.93
N LEU A 191 6.45 7.97 6.81
CA LEU A 191 6.33 7.29 5.53
C LEU A 191 7.68 7.28 4.81
N THR A 192 8.42 6.19 4.96
CA THR A 192 9.78 6.00 4.42
C THR A 192 9.84 5.83 2.91
N VAL A 193 8.72 5.89 2.22
CA VAL A 193 8.68 5.72 0.77
C VAL A 193 9.09 7.02 0.10
N ASP A 194 10.06 6.94 -0.82
CA ASP A 194 10.44 8.05 -1.68
C ASP A 194 9.30 8.40 -2.64
N ILE A 195 8.45 9.30 -2.22
CA ILE A 195 7.26 9.81 -2.91
C ILE A 195 7.29 11.33 -2.89
N ASN A 196 7.08 11.93 -4.05
CA ASN A 196 6.84 13.36 -4.17
C ASN A 196 5.34 13.61 -4.41
N GLU A 197 4.60 13.77 -3.32
CA GLU A 197 3.16 14.01 -3.35
C GLU A 197 2.79 15.34 -3.99
N GLN A 198 3.68 16.34 -3.95
CA GLN A 198 3.46 17.65 -4.57
C GLN A 198 3.27 17.54 -6.08
N LEU A 199 4.07 16.69 -6.75
CA LEU A 199 3.90 16.44 -8.20
C LEU A 199 2.53 15.84 -8.53
N VAL A 200 1.93 15.09 -7.60
CA VAL A 200 0.59 14.53 -7.79
C VAL A 200 -0.47 15.61 -7.61
N VAL A 201 -0.30 16.52 -6.67
CA VAL A 201 -1.19 17.67 -6.49
C VAL A 201 -1.16 18.54 -7.75
N GLU A 202 0.02 18.88 -8.24
CA GLU A 202 0.18 19.64 -9.49
C GLU A 202 -0.45 18.94 -10.70
N PHE A 203 -0.36 17.60 -10.77
CA PHE A 203 -0.95 16.84 -11.87
C PHE A 203 -2.47 16.96 -11.93
N TYR A 204 -3.14 17.00 -10.78
CA TYR A 204 -4.60 17.08 -10.71
C TYR A 204 -5.15 18.50 -10.64
N SER A 205 -4.31 19.49 -10.37
CA SER A 205 -4.68 20.91 -10.32
C SER A 205 -4.71 21.59 -11.70
N LYS A 206 -4.42 20.83 -12.77
CA LYS A 206 -4.45 21.30 -14.17
C LYS A 206 -5.78 21.07 -14.82
#